data_f2eaf15debc2e48b659891cc5c3a4a62
#
_entry.id   f2eaf15debc2e48b659891cc5c3a4a62
#
_cell.length_a   1.000
_cell.length_b   1.000
_cell.length_c   1.000
_cell.angle_alpha   90.00
_cell.angle_beta   90.00
_cell.angle_gamma   90.00
#
_symmetry.space_group_name_H-M   'P 1'
#
loop_
_entity.id
_entity.type
_entity.pdbx_description
1 polymer ?
#
loop_
_entity_poly.entity_id
_entity_poly.type
_entity_poly.pdbx_seq_one_letter_code
_entity_poly.pdbx_strand_id
1 'polypeptide(L)'
;MNELFLKIINMSISASWLVLAVLILRFVLKKAPKWINVLLWGIVAIRLICPFSFESTLSLIPSAETIPLNIGMDTTPTINSGISAINNAVNPIISQSNTPMAGASVNLLQITIGIYEYIWIFGMIALALYTAISYWRLSRKVDTAVRYKD
;
A
#
# COMPACT_ATOMS: atom_id res chain seq x y z
N MET A 1 14.53 6.65 -5.27
CA MET A 1 13.84 5.80 -4.28
C MET A 1 12.40 6.24 -4.07
N ASN A 2 12.10 7.53 -4.09
CA ASN A 2 10.73 8.07 -3.96
C ASN A 2 9.70 7.41 -4.89
N GLU A 3 10.10 7.10 -6.13
CA GLU A 3 9.21 6.43 -7.09
C GLU A 3 8.76 5.03 -6.65
N LEU A 4 9.66 4.24 -6.06
CA LEU A 4 9.33 2.91 -5.55
C LEU A 4 8.36 3.00 -4.37
N PHE A 5 8.59 3.94 -3.48
CA PHE A 5 7.71 4.20 -2.33
C PHE A 5 6.31 4.61 -2.79
N LEU A 6 6.20 5.58 -3.70
CA LEU A 6 4.93 6.03 -4.26
C LEU A 6 4.21 4.92 -5.04
N LYS A 7 4.96 4.11 -5.79
CA LYS A 7 4.40 2.95 -6.49
C LYS A 7 3.80 1.93 -5.53
N ILE A 8 4.50 1.64 -4.42
CA ILE A 8 4.00 0.72 -3.39
C ILE A 8 2.76 1.29 -2.71
N ILE A 9 2.73 2.59 -2.42
CA ILE A 9 1.53 3.26 -1.86
C ILE A 9 0.36 3.14 -2.83
N ASN A 10 0.54 3.46 -4.11
CA ASN A 10 -0.51 3.35 -5.12
C ASN A 10 -1.05 1.92 -5.24
N MET A 11 -0.15 0.92 -5.23
CA MET A 11 -0.54 -0.48 -5.20
C MET A 11 -1.35 -0.84 -3.94
N SER A 12 -0.94 -0.33 -2.78
CA SER A 12 -1.63 -0.55 -1.51
C SER A 12 -3.02 0.07 -1.49
N ILE A 13 -3.18 1.28 -2.03
CA ILE A 13 -4.48 1.96 -2.18
C ILE A 13 -5.40 1.14 -3.09
N SER A 14 -4.90 0.72 -4.25
CA SER A 14 -5.65 -0.12 -5.20
C SER A 14 -6.04 -1.48 -4.59
N ALA A 15 -5.12 -2.10 -3.85
CA ALA A 15 -5.39 -3.36 -3.15
C ALA A 15 -6.40 -3.19 -2.02
N SER A 16 -6.43 -2.05 -1.33
CA SER A 16 -7.39 -1.79 -0.24
C SER A 16 -8.85 -1.82 -0.73
N TRP A 17 -9.11 -1.32 -1.93
CA TRP A 17 -10.43 -1.42 -2.57
C TRP A 17 -10.84 -2.87 -2.85
N LEU A 18 -9.90 -3.68 -3.31
CA LEU A 18 -10.12 -5.12 -3.53
C LEU A 18 -10.40 -5.85 -2.21
N VAL A 19 -9.62 -5.55 -1.16
CA VAL A 19 -9.85 -6.12 0.17
C VAL A 19 -11.24 -5.76 0.68
N LEU A 20 -11.64 -4.50 0.53
CA LEU A 20 -12.97 -4.03 0.93
C LEU A 20 -14.08 -4.77 0.17
N ALA A 21 -13.95 -4.91 -1.15
CA ALA A 21 -14.87 -5.67 -1.98
C ALA A 21 -14.95 -7.14 -1.54
N VAL A 22 -13.82 -7.79 -1.26
CA VAL A 22 -13.77 -9.17 -0.77
C VAL A 22 -14.43 -9.31 0.60
N LEU A 23 -14.23 -8.34 1.51
CA LEU A 23 -14.90 -8.34 2.82
C LEU A 23 -16.43 -8.23 2.69
N ILE A 24 -16.91 -7.33 1.82
CA ILE A 24 -18.34 -7.20 1.54
C ILE A 24 -18.88 -8.51 0.94
N LEU A 25 -18.18 -9.05 -0.05
CA LEU A 25 -18.58 -10.30 -0.71
C LEU A 25 -18.61 -11.47 0.28
N ARG A 26 -17.63 -11.56 1.18
CA ARG A 26 -17.61 -12.55 2.26
C ARG A 26 -18.79 -12.37 3.23
N PHE A 27 -19.20 -11.13 3.50
CA PHE A 27 -20.33 -10.86 4.35
C PHE A 27 -21.64 -11.31 3.69
N VAL A 28 -21.81 -11.07 2.39
CA VAL A 28 -22.97 -11.51 1.60
C VAL A 28 -22.98 -13.02 1.43
N LEU A 29 -21.81 -13.63 1.15
CA LEU A 29 -21.65 -15.07 0.91
C LEU A 29 -21.37 -15.87 2.19
N LYS A 30 -21.95 -15.53 3.33
CA LYS A 30 -21.76 -16.26 4.61
C LYS A 30 -22.00 -17.77 4.53
N LYS A 31 -22.84 -18.22 3.60
CA LYS A 31 -23.20 -19.64 3.38
C LYS A 31 -22.33 -20.33 2.32
N ALA A 32 -21.36 -19.62 1.72
CA ALA A 32 -20.52 -20.18 0.68
C ALA A 32 -19.51 -21.21 1.24
N PRO A 33 -19.15 -22.22 0.46
CA PRO A 33 -18.17 -23.22 0.85
C PRO A 33 -16.79 -22.57 1.10
N LYS A 34 -16.00 -23.17 2.00
CA LYS A 34 -14.71 -22.62 2.48
C LYS A 34 -13.71 -22.35 1.36
N TRP A 35 -13.75 -23.12 0.26
CA TRP A 35 -12.83 -22.96 -0.87
C TRP A 35 -13.01 -21.62 -1.59
N ILE A 36 -14.24 -21.06 -1.63
CA ILE A 36 -14.52 -19.74 -2.23
C ILE A 36 -13.78 -18.64 -1.43
N ASN A 37 -13.77 -18.75 -0.10
CA ASN A 37 -13.00 -17.82 0.73
C ASN A 37 -11.50 -17.87 0.43
N VAL A 38 -10.95 -19.07 0.23
CA VAL A 38 -9.53 -19.23 -0.12
C VAL A 38 -9.24 -18.62 -1.50
N LEU A 39 -10.14 -18.82 -2.47
CA LEU A 39 -10.01 -18.26 -3.82
C LEU A 39 -10.08 -16.74 -3.81
N LEU A 40 -11.01 -16.15 -3.06
CA LEU A 40 -11.13 -14.69 -2.90
C LEU A 40 -9.86 -14.08 -2.31
N TRP A 41 -9.31 -14.68 -1.26
CA TRP A 41 -8.04 -14.22 -0.67
C TRP A 41 -6.85 -14.48 -1.58
N GLY A 42 -6.90 -15.56 -2.40
CA GLY A 42 -5.91 -15.83 -3.44
C GLY A 42 -5.84 -14.71 -4.48
N ILE A 43 -6.99 -14.19 -4.92
CA ILE A 43 -7.06 -13.05 -5.85
C ILE A 43 -6.41 -11.79 -5.23
N VAL A 44 -6.71 -11.51 -3.95
CA VAL A 44 -6.08 -10.38 -3.23
C VAL A 44 -4.57 -10.57 -3.14
N ALA A 45 -4.09 -11.78 -2.83
CA ALA A 45 -2.67 -12.08 -2.73
C ALA A 45 -1.96 -11.90 -4.08
N ILE A 46 -2.55 -12.42 -5.17
CA ILE A 46 -2.01 -12.24 -6.53
C ILE A 46 -1.94 -10.76 -6.87
N ARG A 47 -2.96 -9.97 -6.55
CA ARG A 47 -2.98 -8.52 -6.81
C ARG A 47 -1.90 -7.76 -6.02
N LEU A 48 -1.60 -8.18 -4.80
CA LEU A 48 -0.55 -7.60 -3.97
C LEU A 48 0.87 -7.92 -4.48
N ILE A 49 1.06 -9.12 -5.04
CA ILE A 49 2.36 -9.58 -5.54
C ILE A 49 2.60 -9.08 -6.97
N CYS A 50 1.56 -9.10 -7.81
CA CYS A 50 1.65 -8.75 -9.23
C CYS A 50 1.15 -7.33 -9.47
N PRO A 51 2.04 -6.37 -9.83
CA PRO A 51 1.68 -4.96 -10.06
C PRO A 51 1.03 -4.74 -11.45
N PHE A 52 0.20 -5.67 -11.92
CA PHE A 52 -0.50 -5.47 -13.20
C PHE A 52 -1.64 -4.48 -13.01
N SER A 53 -1.49 -3.30 -13.59
CA SER A 53 -2.55 -2.31 -13.73
C SER A 53 -3.34 -2.61 -14.99
N PHE A 54 -4.53 -3.18 -14.85
CA PHE A 54 -5.47 -3.23 -15.95
C PHE A 54 -6.23 -1.90 -15.95
N GLU A 55 -5.78 -0.97 -16.79
CA GLU A 55 -6.52 0.24 -17.08
C GLU A 55 -7.68 -0.14 -18.02
N SER A 56 -8.85 -0.30 -17.46
CA SER A 56 -10.07 -0.48 -18.23
C SER A 56 -10.94 0.77 -18.07
N THR A 57 -11.41 1.31 -19.17
CA THR A 57 -12.37 2.44 -19.20
C THR A 57 -13.71 2.11 -18.51
N LEU A 58 -13.95 0.83 -18.22
CA LEU A 58 -15.11 0.32 -17.47
C LEU A 58 -14.77 -0.01 -16.00
N SER A 59 -13.58 0.31 -15.54
CA SER A 59 -13.13 -0.04 -14.18
C SER A 59 -13.84 0.83 -13.15
N LEU A 60 -14.64 0.21 -12.29
CA LEU A 60 -15.14 0.80 -11.03
C LEU A 60 -14.00 1.02 -10.00
N ILE A 61 -12.78 0.56 -10.33
CA ILE A 61 -11.61 0.70 -9.47
C ILE A 61 -10.94 2.04 -9.82
N PRO A 62 -10.65 2.89 -8.83
CA PRO A 62 -9.90 4.13 -9.03
C PRO A 62 -8.60 3.89 -9.80
N SER A 63 -8.19 4.89 -10.58
CA SER A 63 -6.97 4.88 -11.38
C SER A 63 -5.80 4.21 -10.67
N ALA A 64 -5.04 3.40 -11.40
CA ALA A 64 -3.86 2.69 -10.86
C ALA A 64 -2.83 3.66 -10.26
N GLU A 65 -2.83 4.91 -10.68
CA GLU A 65 -1.98 5.99 -10.18
C GLU A 65 -2.82 7.04 -9.47
N THR A 66 -3.24 6.73 -8.24
CA THR A 66 -3.94 7.70 -7.38
C THR A 66 -3.06 8.89 -7.04
N ILE A 67 -1.77 8.65 -6.83
CA ILE A 67 -0.74 9.64 -6.53
C ILE A 67 0.25 9.64 -7.70
N PRO A 68 0.37 10.75 -8.49
CA PRO A 68 1.37 10.86 -9.53
C PRO A 68 2.79 10.69 -8.97
N LEU A 69 3.64 9.96 -9.69
CA LEU A 69 5.03 9.72 -9.26
C LEU A 69 5.86 11.00 -9.17
N ASN A 70 5.49 12.02 -9.93
CA ASN A 70 6.12 13.35 -9.94
C ASN A 70 5.47 14.36 -8.99
N ILE A 71 4.53 13.96 -8.13
CA ILE A 71 3.76 14.87 -7.25
C ILE A 71 4.66 15.77 -6.39
N GLY A 72 5.84 15.28 -6.01
CA GLY A 72 6.82 16.06 -5.24
C GLY A 72 7.50 17.19 -6.03
N MET A 73 7.44 17.15 -7.36
CA MET A 73 8.03 18.14 -8.26
C MET A 73 6.99 19.06 -8.89
N ASP A 74 5.71 18.76 -8.73
CA ASP A 74 4.61 19.51 -9.33
C ASP A 74 4.42 20.86 -8.62
N THR A 75 4.15 21.90 -9.41
CA THR A 75 3.80 23.23 -8.89
C THR A 75 2.40 23.27 -8.28
N THR A 76 1.52 22.40 -8.76
CA THR A 76 0.15 22.23 -8.24
C THR A 76 -0.12 20.74 -7.96
N PRO A 77 0.37 20.21 -6.85
CA PRO A 77 0.23 18.80 -6.54
C PRO A 77 -1.23 18.42 -6.36
N THR A 78 -1.68 17.43 -7.14
CA THR A 78 -3.05 16.90 -7.10
C THR A 78 -3.04 15.38 -7.07
N ILE A 79 -4.05 14.79 -6.44
CA ILE A 79 -4.29 13.35 -6.45
C ILE A 79 -5.56 13.01 -7.21
N ASN A 80 -5.61 11.80 -7.76
CA ASN A 80 -6.80 11.26 -8.39
C ASN A 80 -7.19 9.93 -7.74
N SER A 81 -8.08 9.99 -6.76
CA SER A 81 -8.58 8.79 -6.07
C SER A 81 -9.64 8.02 -6.86
N GLY A 82 -10.07 8.52 -8.03
CA GLY A 82 -11.21 8.00 -8.77
C GLY A 82 -12.58 8.36 -8.17
N ILE A 83 -12.62 9.02 -7.01
CA ILE A 83 -13.84 9.49 -6.35
C ILE A 83 -13.80 11.01 -6.27
N SER A 84 -14.70 11.68 -7.00
CA SER A 84 -14.74 13.15 -7.10
C SER A 84 -14.86 13.84 -5.73
N ALA A 85 -15.65 13.26 -4.82
CA ALA A 85 -15.83 13.82 -3.47
C ALA A 85 -14.51 13.85 -2.67
N ILE A 86 -13.69 12.80 -2.78
CA ILE A 86 -12.37 12.72 -2.14
C ILE A 86 -11.42 13.71 -2.80
N ASN A 87 -11.37 13.75 -4.13
CA ASN A 87 -10.51 14.67 -4.86
C ASN A 87 -10.82 16.14 -4.51
N ASN A 88 -12.10 16.49 -4.44
CA ASN A 88 -12.54 17.84 -4.10
C ASN A 88 -12.24 18.22 -2.64
N ALA A 89 -12.21 17.27 -1.74
CA ALA A 89 -11.87 17.52 -0.34
C ALA A 89 -10.34 17.60 -0.11
N VAL A 90 -9.56 16.75 -0.77
CA VAL A 90 -8.14 16.58 -0.48
C VAL A 90 -7.25 17.50 -1.32
N ASN A 91 -7.56 17.70 -2.61
CA ASN A 91 -6.73 18.53 -3.49
C ASN A 91 -6.56 19.97 -3.03
N PRO A 92 -7.59 20.69 -2.51
CA PRO A 92 -7.40 22.02 -1.99
C PRO A 92 -6.45 22.06 -0.78
N ILE A 93 -6.51 21.04 0.09
CA ILE A 93 -5.64 20.94 1.26
C ILE A 93 -4.19 20.72 0.84
N ILE A 94 -3.96 19.82 -0.10
CA ILE A 94 -2.61 19.53 -0.62
C ILE A 94 -2.03 20.76 -1.31
N SER A 95 -2.81 21.43 -2.15
CA SER A 95 -2.34 22.63 -2.89
C SER A 95 -2.03 23.79 -1.96
N GLN A 96 -2.84 24.03 -0.93
CA GLN A 96 -2.59 25.11 0.05
C GLN A 96 -1.39 24.83 0.95
N SER A 97 -1.21 23.58 1.37
CA SER A 97 -0.15 23.20 2.32
C SER A 97 1.21 22.99 1.67
N ASN A 98 1.25 22.68 0.39
CA ASN A 98 2.44 22.18 -0.28
C ASN A 98 2.81 22.92 -1.57
N THR A 99 2.20 24.07 -1.87
CA THR A 99 2.64 24.93 -2.98
C THR A 99 4.06 25.44 -2.73
N PRO A 100 4.95 25.34 -3.71
CA PRO A 100 6.30 25.86 -3.59
C PRO A 100 6.27 27.37 -3.32
N MET A 101 7.02 27.83 -2.31
CA MET A 101 7.25 29.25 -2.14
C MET A 101 8.12 29.78 -3.28
N ALA A 102 7.84 30.98 -3.76
CA ALA A 102 8.66 31.64 -4.77
C ALA A 102 10.12 31.77 -4.27
N GLY A 103 11.06 31.13 -4.98
CA GLY A 103 12.47 31.08 -4.60
C GLY A 103 12.92 29.85 -3.79
N ALA A 104 12.01 28.96 -3.41
CA ALA A 104 12.41 27.71 -2.77
C ALA A 104 12.93 26.71 -3.81
N SER A 105 14.16 26.23 -3.61
CA SER A 105 14.79 25.22 -4.48
C SER A 105 14.24 23.80 -4.26
N VAL A 106 13.49 23.57 -3.18
CA VAL A 106 12.95 22.26 -2.80
C VAL A 106 11.47 22.42 -2.38
N ASN A 107 10.62 21.56 -2.92
CA ASN A 107 9.21 21.54 -2.56
C ASN A 107 9.03 20.89 -1.17
N LEU A 108 8.20 21.50 -0.31
CA LEU A 108 7.89 20.95 1.02
C LEU A 108 7.32 19.53 0.94
N LEU A 109 6.52 19.26 -0.07
CA LEU A 109 5.96 17.93 -0.32
C LEU A 109 7.04 16.89 -0.60
N GLN A 110 8.09 17.25 -1.33
CA GLN A 110 9.22 16.36 -1.62
C GLN A 110 9.98 15.98 -0.35
N ILE A 111 10.20 16.94 0.55
CA ILE A 111 10.83 16.69 1.86
C ILE A 111 9.96 15.75 2.69
N THR A 112 8.67 16.02 2.72
CA THR A 112 7.70 15.24 3.50
C THR A 112 7.64 13.78 3.01
N ILE A 113 7.56 13.56 1.70
CA ILE A 113 7.59 12.22 1.09
C ILE A 113 8.90 11.51 1.45
N GLY A 114 10.04 12.21 1.38
CA GLY A 114 11.34 11.64 1.75
C GLY A 114 11.39 11.18 3.21
N ILE A 115 10.84 11.97 4.14
CA ILE A 115 10.78 11.57 5.56
C ILE A 115 9.94 10.30 5.74
N TYR A 116 8.76 10.23 5.13
CA TYR A 116 7.90 9.03 5.20
C TYR A 116 8.56 7.81 4.56
N GLU A 117 9.31 7.98 3.49
CA GLU A 117 10.09 6.90 2.86
C GLU A 117 11.11 6.31 3.84
N TYR A 118 11.88 7.15 4.55
CA TYR A 118 12.84 6.68 5.56
C TYR A 118 12.17 5.97 6.73
N ILE A 119 11.06 6.50 7.23
CA ILE A 119 10.27 5.86 8.30
C ILE A 119 9.78 4.49 7.85
N TRP A 120 9.30 4.38 6.61
CA TRP A 120 8.82 3.12 6.04
C TRP A 120 9.95 2.09 5.90
N ILE A 121 11.12 2.49 5.38
CA ILE A 121 12.30 1.61 5.26
C ILE A 121 12.72 1.11 6.64
N PHE A 122 12.80 2.01 7.63
CA PHE A 122 13.16 1.66 9.00
C PHE A 122 12.16 0.65 9.60
N GLY A 123 10.86 0.88 9.41
CA GLY A 123 9.81 -0.06 9.82
C GLY A 123 9.94 -1.44 9.18
N MET A 124 10.25 -1.47 7.87
CA MET A 124 10.46 -2.71 7.12
C MET A 124 11.66 -3.51 7.66
N ILE A 125 12.79 -2.82 7.92
CA ILE A 125 14.00 -3.45 8.49
C ILE A 125 13.71 -3.97 9.89
N ALA A 126 13.03 -3.20 10.73
CA ALA A 126 12.68 -3.62 12.10
C ALA A 126 11.79 -4.86 12.11
N LEU A 127 10.78 -4.93 11.23
CA LEU A 127 9.92 -6.10 11.07
C LEU A 127 10.69 -7.32 10.54
N ALA A 128 11.58 -7.12 9.57
CA ALA A 128 12.41 -8.19 9.03
C ALA A 128 13.34 -8.78 10.10
N LEU A 129 13.97 -7.93 10.91
CA LEU A 129 14.79 -8.38 12.04
C LEU A 129 13.96 -9.11 13.10
N TYR A 130 12.78 -8.57 13.43
CA TYR A 130 11.88 -9.23 14.39
C TYR A 130 11.46 -10.62 13.91
N THR A 131 11.07 -10.76 12.64
CA THR A 131 10.69 -12.05 12.07
C THR A 131 11.87 -13.03 12.01
N ALA A 132 13.06 -12.57 11.66
CA ALA A 132 14.27 -13.39 11.64
C ALA A 132 14.64 -13.90 13.03
N ILE A 133 14.62 -13.02 14.04
CA ILE A 133 14.90 -13.40 15.44
C ILE A 133 13.82 -14.35 15.96
N SER A 134 12.55 -14.08 15.67
CA SER A 134 11.43 -14.94 16.09
C SER A 134 11.53 -16.33 15.48
N TYR A 135 11.84 -16.40 14.18
CA TYR A 135 12.06 -17.67 13.48
C TYR A 135 13.25 -18.45 14.09
N TRP A 136 14.37 -17.78 14.34
CA TRP A 136 15.56 -18.40 14.92
C TRP A 136 15.29 -18.93 16.34
N ARG A 137 14.55 -18.17 17.16
CA ARG A 137 14.11 -18.62 18.49
C ARG A 137 13.21 -19.85 18.42
N LEU A 138 12.29 -19.88 17.44
CA LEU A 138 11.39 -21.01 17.25
C LEU A 138 12.15 -22.25 16.80
N SER A 139 13.05 -22.12 15.83
CA SER A 139 13.88 -23.21 15.32
C SER A 139 14.69 -23.86 16.46
N ARG A 140 15.33 -23.06 17.30
CA ARG A 140 16.08 -23.58 18.47
C ARG A 140 15.20 -24.34 19.47
N LYS A 141 13.94 -23.89 19.66
CA LYS A 141 13.02 -24.60 20.56
C LYS A 141 12.57 -25.95 20.00
N VAL A 142 12.39 -26.04 18.69
CA VAL A 142 12.02 -27.29 18.03
C VAL A 142 13.19 -28.31 18.08
N ASP A 143 14.42 -27.88 17.81
CA ASP A 143 15.61 -28.74 17.88
C ASP A 143 15.81 -29.34 19.26
N THR A 144 15.55 -28.56 20.31
CA THR A 144 15.65 -29.08 21.72
C THR A 144 14.51 -30.04 22.05
N ALA A 145 13.32 -29.87 21.48
CA ALA A 145 12.17 -30.74 21.74
C ALA A 145 12.32 -32.14 21.08
N VAL A 146 12.96 -32.18 19.92
CA VAL A 146 13.19 -33.44 19.17
C VAL A 146 14.27 -34.27 19.86
N ARG A 147 15.30 -33.64 20.45
CA ARG A 147 16.41 -34.33 21.16
C ARG A 147 16.01 -35.02 22.46
N TYR A 148 14.86 -34.69 23.04
CA TYR A 148 14.40 -35.25 24.30
C TYR A 148 13.57 -36.54 24.16
N LYS A 149 13.31 -36.99 22.91
CA LYS A 149 12.44 -38.13 22.61
C LYS A 149 13.19 -39.39 22.18
N ASP A 150 14.54 -39.35 22.09
CA ASP A 150 15.45 -40.47 21.91
C ASP A 150 16.16 -40.79 23.21
#